data_813baf8df89ffeb96bacab274cc3981f
#
_entry.id   813baf8df89ffeb96bacab274cc3981f
#
_cell.length_a   1.000
_cell.length_b   1.000
_cell.length_c   1.000
_cell.angle_alpha   90.00
_cell.angle_beta   90.00
_cell.angle_gamma   90.00
#
_symmetry.space_group_name_H-M   'P 1'
#
loop_
_entity.id
_entity.type
_entity.pdbx_description
1 polymer ?
#
loop_
_entity_poly.entity_id
_entity_poly.type
_entity_poly.pdbx_seq_one_letter_code
_entity_poly.pdbx_strand_id
1 'polypeptide(L)'
;MAKIIYQRILFVLLVCFGINASAAKVDTVLTHSDIMKKDIKAVVILPNNYSKKINYPVVYLLHGFSGNYADWITKDAPVQNLADQYHCIIVCPDGAFASWYIDSPVNSYWMYDTYVSKELVSYIDSHFSTIKNRTGRAITGLSMGGHGALSMAIRHQEVYGAVGSMSGAVDLKPFAKDFAINQILGEYKDNPKSWADHSVVGMVDQLKPGVLKIIFDCGADDFFIGVNNTLHEQLLKAKIAHDYIVRPGAHTWEYWSNSINYQMLFFRRFFDKLN
;
A
#
# COMPACT_ATOMS: atom_id res chain seq x y z
N MET A 1 -37.12 14.28 -71.76
CA MET A 1 -35.87 13.68 -71.26
C MET A 1 -35.73 13.93 -69.78
N ALA A 2 -36.14 12.98 -68.97
CA ALA A 2 -36.09 13.09 -67.50
C ALA A 2 -34.83 12.41 -67.04
N LYS A 3 -33.93 13.14 -66.39
CA LYS A 3 -32.76 12.59 -65.72
C LYS A 3 -33.16 12.09 -64.34
N ILE A 4 -33.13 10.76 -64.15
CA ILE A 4 -33.32 10.12 -62.88
C ILE A 4 -31.96 10.16 -62.14
N ILE A 5 -31.93 10.92 -61.01
CA ILE A 5 -30.78 10.98 -60.14
C ILE A 5 -30.94 9.84 -59.11
N TYR A 6 -30.09 8.81 -59.18
CA TYR A 6 -29.98 7.79 -58.16
C TYR A 6 -29.17 8.31 -56.97
N GLN A 7 -29.84 8.65 -55.87
CA GLN A 7 -29.17 8.83 -54.59
C GLN A 7 -28.82 7.47 -53.99
N ARG A 8 -27.53 7.15 -53.94
CA ARG A 8 -27.03 6.00 -53.20
C ARG A 8 -26.97 6.37 -51.69
N ILE A 9 -27.91 5.85 -50.94
CA ILE A 9 -27.87 5.92 -49.45
C ILE A 9 -26.87 4.88 -49.01
N LEU A 10 -25.70 5.31 -48.53
CA LEU A 10 -24.70 4.47 -47.92
C LEU A 10 -25.12 4.24 -46.46
N PHE A 11 -25.67 3.05 -46.17
CA PHE A 11 -25.99 2.64 -44.80
C PHE A 11 -24.68 2.18 -44.14
N VAL A 12 -24.08 3.05 -43.28
CA VAL A 12 -22.96 2.68 -42.42
C VAL A 12 -23.53 1.91 -41.24
N LEU A 13 -23.43 0.59 -41.25
CA LEU A 13 -23.71 -0.23 -40.08
C LEU A 13 -22.62 0.03 -39.03
N LEU A 14 -22.91 0.85 -38.02
CA LEU A 14 -22.10 0.98 -36.82
C LEU A 14 -22.30 -0.33 -36.00
N VAL A 15 -21.40 -1.31 -36.18
CA VAL A 15 -21.33 -2.46 -35.29
C VAL A 15 -20.73 -1.98 -33.97
N CYS A 16 -21.59 -1.61 -33.02
CA CYS A 16 -21.17 -1.42 -31.64
C CYS A 16 -20.76 -2.77 -31.07
N PHE A 17 -19.47 -3.09 -31.14
CA PHE A 17 -18.91 -4.11 -30.24
C PHE A 17 -19.06 -3.59 -28.83
N GLY A 18 -20.06 -4.08 -28.12
CA GLY A 18 -20.16 -3.88 -26.68
C GLY A 18 -18.90 -4.47 -26.04
N ILE A 19 -17.93 -3.61 -25.74
CA ILE A 19 -16.83 -3.97 -24.87
C ILE A 19 -17.50 -4.17 -23.50
N ASN A 20 -17.70 -5.43 -23.11
CA ASN A 20 -18.04 -5.72 -21.71
C ASN A 20 -16.84 -5.26 -20.88
N ALA A 21 -16.88 -4.01 -20.43
CA ALA A 21 -15.95 -3.50 -19.44
C ALA A 21 -16.29 -4.23 -18.13
N SER A 22 -15.67 -5.38 -17.91
CA SER A 22 -15.68 -6.03 -16.62
C SER A 22 -14.80 -5.19 -15.69
N ALA A 23 -15.35 -4.68 -14.62
CA ALA A 23 -14.58 -3.96 -13.60
C ALA A 23 -13.85 -4.96 -12.69
N ALA A 24 -12.79 -4.49 -12.03
CA ALA A 24 -12.09 -5.25 -11.00
C ALA A 24 -13.07 -5.82 -9.98
N LYS A 25 -12.89 -7.09 -9.62
CA LYS A 25 -13.73 -7.76 -8.63
C LYS A 25 -13.23 -7.40 -7.23
N VAL A 26 -14.13 -6.89 -6.40
CA VAL A 26 -13.86 -6.57 -5.00
C VAL A 26 -14.51 -7.61 -4.11
N ASP A 27 -13.71 -8.30 -3.31
CA ASP A 27 -14.17 -9.24 -2.29
C ASP A 27 -13.73 -8.78 -0.90
N THR A 28 -14.53 -9.08 0.13
CA THR A 28 -14.09 -8.95 1.52
C THR A 28 -13.89 -10.34 2.09
N VAL A 29 -12.66 -10.61 2.52
CA VAL A 29 -12.29 -11.87 3.16
C VAL A 29 -12.16 -11.70 4.67
N LEU A 30 -12.42 -12.78 5.40
CA LEU A 30 -12.17 -12.87 6.84
C LEU A 30 -10.96 -13.78 7.04
N THR A 31 -9.89 -13.24 7.60
CA THR A 31 -8.64 -13.97 7.83
C THR A 31 -8.44 -14.16 9.32
N HIS A 32 -8.07 -15.38 9.74
CA HIS A 32 -7.78 -15.64 11.14
C HIS A 32 -6.33 -15.26 11.47
N SER A 33 -6.14 -14.51 12.54
CA SER A 33 -4.80 -14.29 13.11
C SER A 33 -4.59 -15.25 14.26
N ASP A 34 -3.70 -16.22 14.07
CA ASP A 34 -3.34 -17.19 15.09
C ASP A 34 -2.61 -16.55 16.28
N ILE A 35 -1.78 -15.54 16.00
CA ILE A 35 -1.04 -14.86 17.07
C ILE A 35 -1.94 -13.98 17.94
N MET A 36 -2.97 -13.33 17.34
CA MET A 36 -3.90 -12.47 18.06
C MET A 36 -5.20 -13.17 18.46
N LYS A 37 -5.43 -14.43 18.02
CA LYS A 37 -6.64 -15.23 18.28
C LYS A 37 -7.93 -14.51 17.90
N LYS A 38 -7.95 -13.84 16.75
CA LYS A 38 -9.12 -13.10 16.26
C LYS A 38 -9.21 -13.11 14.74
N ASP A 39 -10.42 -12.90 14.25
CA ASP A 39 -10.67 -12.76 12.82
C ASP A 39 -10.57 -11.30 12.39
N ILE A 40 -9.88 -11.07 11.28
CA ILE A 40 -9.58 -9.74 10.76
C ILE A 40 -10.05 -9.67 9.31
N LYS A 41 -10.76 -8.61 8.96
CA LYS A 41 -11.24 -8.37 7.60
C LYS A 41 -10.12 -7.81 6.72
N ALA A 42 -10.16 -8.21 5.45
CA ALA A 42 -9.37 -7.57 4.40
C ALA A 42 -10.20 -7.45 3.12
N VAL A 43 -10.08 -6.34 2.42
CA VAL A 43 -10.58 -6.22 1.04
C VAL A 43 -9.51 -6.79 0.11
N VAL A 44 -9.94 -7.61 -0.84
CA VAL A 44 -9.11 -8.14 -1.93
C VAL A 44 -9.69 -7.66 -3.25
N ILE A 45 -8.90 -6.93 -4.03
CA ILE A 45 -9.27 -6.42 -5.34
C ILE A 45 -8.52 -7.24 -6.38
N LEU A 46 -9.27 -7.99 -7.17
CA LEU A 46 -8.75 -8.80 -8.26
C LEU A 46 -8.87 -8.01 -9.58
N PRO A 47 -7.84 -8.01 -10.41
CA PRO A 47 -7.91 -7.32 -11.70
C PRO A 47 -8.99 -7.95 -12.59
N ASN A 48 -9.51 -7.14 -13.49
CA ASN A 48 -10.38 -7.61 -14.56
C ASN A 48 -9.73 -8.81 -15.28
N ASN A 49 -10.52 -9.81 -15.62
CA ASN A 49 -10.03 -11.05 -16.25
C ASN A 49 -9.05 -11.86 -15.36
N TYR A 50 -9.12 -11.69 -14.02
CA TYR A 50 -8.36 -12.56 -13.11
C TYR A 50 -8.58 -14.04 -13.45
N SER A 51 -7.48 -14.77 -13.55
CA SER A 51 -7.48 -16.20 -13.87
C SER A 51 -6.57 -16.99 -12.92
N LYS A 52 -7.04 -18.14 -12.47
CA LYS A 52 -6.21 -19.05 -11.66
C LYS A 52 -5.06 -19.71 -12.44
N LYS A 53 -4.97 -19.47 -13.75
CA LYS A 53 -3.93 -20.06 -14.63
C LYS A 53 -2.65 -19.22 -14.69
N ILE A 54 -2.67 -17.98 -14.21
CA ILE A 54 -1.53 -17.07 -14.20
C ILE A 54 -1.32 -16.53 -12.78
N ASN A 55 -0.08 -16.21 -12.43
CA ASN A 55 0.25 -15.66 -11.13
C ASN A 55 0.37 -14.13 -11.23
N TYR A 56 -0.21 -13.43 -10.27
CA TYR A 56 -0.26 -11.96 -10.21
C TYR A 56 0.67 -11.42 -9.13
N PRO A 57 1.31 -10.27 -9.36
CA PRO A 57 1.93 -9.53 -8.28
C PRO A 57 0.86 -9.01 -7.31
N VAL A 58 1.27 -8.79 -6.06
CA VAL A 58 0.39 -8.33 -4.98
C VAL A 58 0.90 -7.04 -4.39
N VAL A 59 0.00 -6.06 -4.22
CA VAL A 59 0.25 -4.82 -3.47
C VAL A 59 -0.60 -4.84 -2.20
N TYR A 60 0.04 -4.86 -1.04
CA TYR A 60 -0.61 -4.67 0.26
C TYR A 60 -0.75 -3.17 0.51
N LEU A 61 -1.98 -2.70 0.75
CA LEU A 61 -2.32 -1.29 0.81
C LEU A 61 -2.98 -0.95 2.15
N LEU A 62 -2.22 -0.28 3.01
CA LEU A 62 -2.54 -0.06 4.41
C LEU A 62 -3.31 1.25 4.62
N HIS A 63 -4.32 1.24 5.49
CA HIS A 63 -5.07 2.45 5.88
C HIS A 63 -4.35 3.25 6.96
N GLY A 64 -4.81 4.47 7.24
CA GLY A 64 -4.30 5.36 8.27
C GLY A 64 -4.93 5.15 9.66
N PHE A 65 -4.47 5.94 10.62
CA PHE A 65 -5.06 6.01 11.96
C PHE A 65 -6.57 6.27 11.89
N SER A 66 -7.33 5.61 12.73
CA SER A 66 -8.80 5.61 12.78
C SER A 66 -9.53 5.07 11.54
N GLY A 67 -8.80 4.56 10.55
CA GLY A 67 -9.36 3.95 9.36
C GLY A 67 -9.71 2.47 9.53
N ASN A 68 -10.03 1.82 8.42
CA ASN A 68 -10.35 0.41 8.37
C ASN A 68 -10.08 -0.19 6.97
N TYR A 69 -10.26 -1.51 6.82
CA TYR A 69 -10.04 -2.27 5.58
C TYR A 69 -10.79 -1.74 4.34
N ALA A 70 -11.91 -1.01 4.52
CA ALA A 70 -12.75 -0.55 3.42
C ALA A 70 -12.42 0.88 2.95
N ASP A 71 -11.56 1.62 3.66
CA ASP A 71 -11.30 3.03 3.36
C ASP A 71 -10.88 3.25 1.91
N TRP A 72 -9.96 2.44 1.39
CA TRP A 72 -9.45 2.58 0.04
C TRP A 72 -10.48 2.36 -1.07
N ILE A 73 -11.55 1.66 -0.79
CA ILE A 73 -12.66 1.45 -1.76
C ILE A 73 -13.84 2.38 -1.54
N THR A 74 -13.89 3.13 -0.44
CA THR A 74 -15.01 4.01 -0.07
C THR A 74 -14.67 5.50 -0.10
N LYS A 75 -13.38 5.87 -0.23
CA LYS A 75 -12.87 7.25 -0.18
C LYS A 75 -12.40 7.78 -1.54
N ASP A 76 -13.10 7.45 -2.62
CA ASP A 76 -12.84 7.89 -4.01
C ASP A 76 -11.41 7.66 -4.51
N ALA A 77 -10.69 6.70 -3.92
CA ALA A 77 -9.39 6.31 -4.41
C ALA A 77 -9.50 5.37 -5.62
N PRO A 78 -8.67 5.52 -6.67
CA PRO A 78 -8.85 4.80 -7.93
C PRO A 78 -8.35 3.34 -7.89
N VAL A 79 -8.31 2.69 -6.72
CA VAL A 79 -7.61 1.41 -6.49
C VAL A 79 -8.13 0.25 -7.35
N GLN A 80 -9.44 0.23 -7.66
CA GLN A 80 -10.02 -0.78 -8.55
C GLN A 80 -9.47 -0.62 -9.98
N ASN A 81 -9.47 0.62 -10.49
CA ASN A 81 -8.92 0.92 -11.82
C ASN A 81 -7.41 0.64 -11.88
N LEU A 82 -6.70 0.87 -10.77
CA LEU A 82 -5.26 0.59 -10.69
C LEU A 82 -4.95 -0.90 -10.66
N ALA A 83 -5.79 -1.72 -10.02
CA ALA A 83 -5.67 -3.18 -10.07
C ALA A 83 -5.82 -3.68 -11.52
N ASP A 84 -6.79 -3.15 -12.27
CA ASP A 84 -7.00 -3.46 -13.68
C ASP A 84 -5.84 -2.99 -14.56
N GLN A 85 -5.48 -1.71 -14.44
CA GLN A 85 -4.44 -1.06 -15.25
C GLN A 85 -3.08 -1.75 -15.11
N TYR A 86 -2.74 -2.19 -13.89
CA TYR A 86 -1.43 -2.76 -13.59
C TYR A 86 -1.44 -4.29 -13.47
N HIS A 87 -2.59 -4.93 -13.71
CA HIS A 87 -2.76 -6.39 -13.64
C HIS A 87 -2.17 -6.98 -12.34
N CYS A 88 -2.54 -6.42 -11.21
CA CYS A 88 -2.10 -6.85 -9.89
C CYS A 88 -3.29 -7.08 -8.94
N ILE A 89 -3.07 -7.88 -7.93
CA ILE A 89 -3.99 -8.02 -6.80
C ILE A 89 -3.67 -6.91 -5.80
N ILE A 90 -4.69 -6.19 -5.30
CA ILE A 90 -4.52 -5.24 -4.21
C ILE A 90 -5.22 -5.79 -2.98
N VAL A 91 -4.53 -5.79 -1.83
CA VAL A 91 -5.02 -6.30 -0.55
C VAL A 91 -5.02 -5.18 0.48
N CYS A 92 -6.20 -4.83 1.00
CA CYS A 92 -6.37 -3.79 2.00
C CYS A 92 -6.79 -4.43 3.33
N PRO A 93 -5.84 -4.77 4.22
CA PRO A 93 -6.16 -5.35 5.51
C PRO A 93 -6.69 -4.32 6.49
N ASP A 94 -7.51 -4.78 7.46
CA ASP A 94 -7.79 -4.01 8.66
C ASP A 94 -6.56 -4.00 9.56
N GLY A 95 -6.06 -2.80 9.85
CA GLY A 95 -4.96 -2.56 10.78
C GLY A 95 -5.43 -2.07 12.14
N ALA A 96 -6.73 -2.22 12.45
CA ALA A 96 -7.41 -1.63 13.60
C ALA A 96 -7.26 -0.11 13.71
N PHE A 97 -7.93 0.49 14.68
CA PHE A 97 -7.99 1.94 14.85
C PHE A 97 -6.62 2.61 15.01
N ALA A 98 -5.66 1.94 15.70
CA ALA A 98 -4.39 2.55 16.12
C ALA A 98 -3.26 1.52 16.30
N SER A 99 -3.21 0.43 15.53
CA SER A 99 -2.17 -0.60 15.72
C SER A 99 -0.77 -0.14 15.29
N TRP A 100 -0.69 0.90 14.48
CA TRP A 100 0.56 1.35 13.86
C TRP A 100 1.26 0.24 13.04
N TYR A 101 0.53 -0.88 12.83
CA TYR A 101 1.06 -2.09 12.19
C TYR A 101 2.32 -2.63 12.88
N ILE A 102 2.34 -2.52 14.21
CA ILE A 102 3.45 -2.92 15.08
C ILE A 102 3.05 -4.18 15.84
N ASP A 103 4.01 -5.05 16.11
CA ASP A 103 3.91 -6.05 17.16
C ASP A 103 4.23 -5.35 18.49
N SER A 104 3.20 -5.06 19.25
CA SER A 104 3.30 -4.24 20.45
C SER A 104 4.13 -4.95 21.53
N PRO A 105 5.18 -4.32 22.05
CA PRO A 105 5.95 -4.88 23.17
C PRO A 105 5.21 -4.86 24.51
N VAL A 106 4.09 -4.13 24.60
CA VAL A 106 3.33 -3.94 25.84
C VAL A 106 1.94 -4.56 25.82
N ASN A 107 1.46 -4.99 24.63
CA ASN A 107 0.11 -5.55 24.50
C ASN A 107 0.04 -6.60 23.39
N SER A 108 -0.02 -7.86 23.74
CA SER A 108 -0.07 -8.99 22.80
C SER A 108 -1.33 -9.06 21.91
N TYR A 109 -2.35 -8.25 22.16
CA TYR A 109 -3.50 -8.12 21.26
C TYR A 109 -3.18 -7.30 19.99
N TRP A 110 -2.00 -6.70 19.91
CA TRP A 110 -1.56 -5.83 18.82
C TRP A 110 -0.30 -6.41 18.16
N MET A 111 -0.45 -7.51 17.42
CA MET A 111 0.64 -8.20 16.72
C MET A 111 0.46 -8.04 15.20
N TYR A 112 0.34 -6.78 14.75
CA TYR A 112 -0.07 -6.48 13.38
C TYR A 112 1.09 -6.54 12.37
N ASP A 113 2.35 -6.43 12.79
CA ASP A 113 3.51 -6.71 11.93
C ASP A 113 3.50 -8.20 11.53
N THR A 114 3.43 -9.11 12.50
CA THR A 114 3.35 -10.56 12.26
C THR A 114 2.09 -10.92 11.46
N TYR A 115 0.94 -10.34 11.78
CA TYR A 115 -0.29 -10.62 11.04
C TYR A 115 -0.15 -10.27 9.56
N VAL A 116 0.26 -9.03 9.22
CA VAL A 116 0.31 -8.57 7.83
C VAL A 116 1.44 -9.24 7.06
N SER A 117 2.66 -9.34 7.67
CA SER A 117 3.84 -9.82 6.97
C SER A 117 3.93 -11.34 6.83
N LYS A 118 3.21 -12.11 7.68
CA LYS A 118 3.27 -13.58 7.68
C LYS A 118 1.91 -14.21 7.47
N GLU A 119 0.95 -13.98 8.37
CA GLU A 119 -0.34 -14.68 8.37
C GLU A 119 -1.18 -14.30 7.16
N LEU A 120 -1.37 -13.00 6.90
CA LEU A 120 -2.11 -12.50 5.75
C LEU A 120 -1.41 -12.84 4.41
N VAL A 121 -0.09 -12.70 4.33
CA VAL A 121 0.68 -13.11 3.14
C VAL A 121 0.47 -14.59 2.84
N SER A 122 0.54 -15.46 3.85
CA SER A 122 0.30 -16.90 3.69
C SER A 122 -1.14 -17.20 3.24
N TYR A 123 -2.12 -16.52 3.82
CA TYR A 123 -3.52 -16.65 3.43
C TYR A 123 -3.73 -16.25 1.96
N ILE A 124 -3.25 -15.08 1.55
CA ILE A 124 -3.39 -14.58 0.17
C ILE A 124 -2.70 -15.51 -0.82
N ASP A 125 -1.51 -15.97 -0.53
CA ASP A 125 -0.76 -16.90 -1.39
C ASP A 125 -1.42 -18.29 -1.52
N SER A 126 -2.20 -18.72 -0.53
CA SER A 126 -2.92 -20.00 -0.57
C SER A 126 -4.27 -19.93 -1.26
N HIS A 127 -4.94 -18.78 -1.25
CA HIS A 127 -6.30 -18.62 -1.80
C HIS A 127 -6.34 -17.96 -3.17
N PHE A 128 -5.29 -17.22 -3.56
CA PHE A 128 -5.22 -16.50 -4.82
C PHE A 128 -3.96 -16.91 -5.62
N SER A 129 -4.02 -16.73 -6.94
CA SER A 129 -2.88 -17.02 -7.82
C SER A 129 -1.88 -15.85 -7.77
N THR A 130 -0.91 -15.95 -6.89
CA THR A 130 0.10 -14.94 -6.62
C THR A 130 1.50 -15.37 -7.03
N ILE A 131 2.38 -14.39 -7.31
CA ILE A 131 3.82 -14.63 -7.39
C ILE A 131 4.34 -14.71 -5.94
N LYS A 132 4.56 -15.94 -5.44
CA LYS A 132 4.79 -16.28 -4.03
C LYS A 132 6.19 -15.96 -3.49
N ASN A 133 6.80 -14.90 -3.96
CA ASN A 133 8.12 -14.46 -3.48
C ASN A 133 8.19 -12.93 -3.44
N ARG A 134 9.25 -12.39 -2.85
CA ARG A 134 9.44 -10.95 -2.66
C ARG A 134 9.41 -10.12 -3.95
N THR A 135 9.78 -10.71 -5.09
CA THR A 135 9.79 -9.99 -6.36
C THR A 135 8.39 -9.71 -6.88
N GLY A 136 7.40 -10.52 -6.47
CA GLY A 136 5.98 -10.31 -6.75
C GLY A 136 5.21 -9.54 -5.67
N ARG A 137 5.88 -8.99 -4.62
CA ARG A 137 5.18 -8.31 -3.53
C ARG A 137 5.68 -6.89 -3.31
N ALA A 138 4.73 -5.98 -3.22
CA ALA A 138 4.94 -4.62 -2.75
C ALA A 138 3.99 -4.32 -1.58
N ILE A 139 4.35 -3.35 -0.76
CA ILE A 139 3.53 -2.86 0.34
C ILE A 139 3.56 -1.32 0.34
N THR A 140 2.43 -0.70 0.61
CA THR A 140 2.33 0.76 0.77
C THR A 140 1.16 1.12 1.67
N GLY A 141 1.02 2.38 2.00
CA GLY A 141 -0.11 2.88 2.78
C GLY A 141 0.01 4.37 3.03
N LEU A 142 -1.02 4.93 3.66
CA LEU A 142 -1.08 6.34 4.03
C LEU A 142 -0.88 6.54 5.53
N SER A 143 -0.21 7.63 5.94
CA SER A 143 -0.12 8.04 7.34
C SER A 143 0.43 6.93 8.27
N MET A 144 -0.35 6.44 9.24
CA MET A 144 -0.05 5.24 10.04
C MET A 144 0.31 4.03 9.14
N GLY A 145 -0.43 3.83 8.04
CA GLY A 145 -0.16 2.76 7.07
C GLY A 145 1.12 2.99 6.27
N GLY A 146 1.50 4.25 6.01
CA GLY A 146 2.77 4.59 5.39
C GLY A 146 3.97 4.27 6.29
N HIS A 147 3.85 4.57 7.59
CA HIS A 147 4.78 4.12 8.62
C HIS A 147 4.87 2.58 8.64
N GLY A 148 3.72 1.90 8.76
CA GLY A 148 3.65 0.45 8.83
C GLY A 148 4.26 -0.23 7.62
N ALA A 149 3.97 0.28 6.42
CA ALA A 149 4.53 -0.25 5.17
C ALA A 149 6.06 -0.20 5.15
N LEU A 150 6.65 0.98 5.45
CA LEU A 150 8.11 1.14 5.50
C LEU A 150 8.73 0.27 6.61
N SER A 151 8.19 0.31 7.82
CA SER A 151 8.68 -0.46 8.96
C SER A 151 8.68 -1.95 8.67
N MET A 152 7.56 -2.50 8.18
CA MET A 152 7.47 -3.93 7.83
C MET A 152 8.39 -4.31 6.68
N ALA A 153 8.46 -3.51 5.60
CA ALA A 153 9.33 -3.83 4.48
C ALA A 153 10.82 -3.81 4.85
N ILE A 154 11.23 -2.93 5.76
CA ILE A 154 12.60 -2.89 6.28
C ILE A 154 12.89 -4.13 7.14
N ARG A 155 11.98 -4.56 7.99
CA ARG A 155 12.14 -5.76 8.84
C ARG A 155 12.07 -7.06 8.05
N HIS A 156 11.25 -7.09 7.00
CA HIS A 156 10.93 -8.30 6.22
C HIS A 156 11.36 -8.14 4.75
N GLN A 157 12.64 -7.78 4.52
CA GLN A 157 13.19 -7.63 3.17
C GLN A 157 13.14 -8.93 2.35
N GLU A 158 12.97 -10.08 2.98
CA GLU A 158 12.73 -11.37 2.33
C GLU A 158 11.27 -11.55 1.86
N VAL A 159 10.33 -10.80 2.41
CA VAL A 159 8.89 -10.87 2.05
C VAL A 159 8.54 -9.86 0.97
N TYR A 160 9.01 -8.61 1.11
CA TYR A 160 8.67 -7.50 0.21
C TYR A 160 9.88 -7.09 -0.64
N GLY A 161 9.66 -6.86 -1.93
CA GLY A 161 10.69 -6.38 -2.85
C GLY A 161 10.61 -4.89 -3.15
N ALA A 162 9.42 -4.31 -2.96
CA ALA A 162 9.19 -2.87 -3.11
C ALA A 162 8.29 -2.34 -1.99
N VAL A 163 8.50 -1.09 -1.62
CA VAL A 163 7.70 -0.41 -0.60
C VAL A 163 7.40 1.01 -1.00
N GLY A 164 6.22 1.48 -0.61
CA GLY A 164 5.81 2.87 -0.70
C GLY A 164 5.34 3.43 0.64
N SER A 165 5.24 4.76 0.73
CA SER A 165 4.65 5.46 1.86
C SER A 165 4.07 6.79 1.39
N MET A 166 2.83 7.07 1.74
CA MET A 166 2.16 8.34 1.47
C MET A 166 1.96 9.09 2.78
N SER A 167 2.61 10.23 2.95
CA SER A 167 2.53 11.02 4.19
C SER A 167 2.79 10.18 5.45
N GLY A 168 3.77 9.28 5.44
CA GLY A 168 4.03 8.38 6.55
C GLY A 168 4.55 9.11 7.79
N ALA A 169 4.11 8.70 9.00
CA ALA A 169 4.67 9.16 10.26
C ALA A 169 5.98 8.42 10.55
N VAL A 170 7.02 8.69 9.78
CA VAL A 170 8.26 7.92 9.76
C VAL A 170 9.18 8.14 10.98
N ASP A 171 8.92 9.18 11.77
CA ASP A 171 9.48 9.36 13.12
C ASP A 171 8.32 9.51 14.10
N LEU A 172 8.21 8.59 15.06
CA LEU A 172 7.10 8.57 16.02
C LEU A 172 7.35 9.49 17.23
N LYS A 173 8.60 9.80 17.52
CA LYS A 173 8.99 10.56 18.72
C LYS A 173 8.35 11.94 18.82
N PRO A 174 8.26 12.77 17.77
CA PRO A 174 7.62 14.08 17.84
C PRO A 174 6.14 14.01 18.23
N PHE A 175 5.51 12.85 18.04
CA PHE A 175 4.07 12.59 18.22
C PHE A 175 3.77 11.70 19.43
N ALA A 176 4.64 11.72 20.44
CA ALA A 176 4.55 10.81 21.59
C ALA A 176 3.27 10.96 22.43
N LYS A 177 2.53 12.06 22.25
CA LYS A 177 1.25 12.31 22.93
C LYS A 177 0.04 12.19 22.00
N ASP A 178 0.29 11.87 20.71
CA ASP A 178 -0.72 11.90 19.67
C ASP A 178 -0.99 10.47 19.15
N PHE A 179 -2.12 10.32 18.48
CA PHE A 179 -2.48 9.13 17.69
C PHE A 179 -2.40 7.80 18.45
N ALA A 180 -2.53 7.83 19.79
CA ALA A 180 -2.52 6.65 20.66
C ALA A 180 -1.26 5.74 20.53
N ILE A 181 -0.13 6.28 20.06
CA ILE A 181 1.12 5.51 19.86
C ILE A 181 1.61 4.95 21.22
N ASN A 182 1.43 5.69 22.30
CA ASN A 182 1.79 5.24 23.64
C ASN A 182 1.03 3.99 24.11
N GLN A 183 -0.17 3.72 23.59
CA GLN A 183 -0.91 2.48 23.87
C GLN A 183 -0.25 1.25 23.25
N ILE A 184 0.55 1.43 22.18
CA ILE A 184 1.23 0.38 21.47
C ILE A 184 2.66 0.20 21.96
N LEU A 185 3.39 1.30 22.21
CA LEU A 185 4.81 1.28 22.55
C LEU A 185 5.09 1.51 24.04
N GLY A 186 4.07 1.82 24.85
CA GLY A 186 4.21 2.38 26.19
C GLY A 186 4.60 3.87 26.17
N GLU A 187 4.63 4.50 27.33
CA GLU A 187 5.01 5.91 27.43
C GLU A 187 6.44 6.14 26.92
N TYR A 188 6.64 7.18 26.11
CA TYR A 188 7.96 7.51 25.54
C TYR A 188 9.05 7.67 26.61
N LYS A 189 8.73 8.36 27.72
CA LYS A 189 9.68 8.61 28.83
C LYS A 189 10.23 7.30 29.45
N ASP A 190 9.41 6.24 29.45
CA ASP A 190 9.75 4.95 30.07
C ASP A 190 10.34 3.95 29.05
N ASN A 191 10.07 4.16 27.76
CA ASN A 191 10.43 3.24 26.68
C ASN A 191 11.10 3.92 25.47
N PRO A 192 12.05 4.85 25.65
CA PRO A 192 12.60 5.64 24.52
C PRO A 192 13.27 4.78 23.46
N LYS A 193 13.87 3.65 23.86
CA LYS A 193 14.46 2.70 22.90
C LYS A 193 13.42 2.03 22.03
N SER A 194 12.29 1.60 22.57
CA SER A 194 11.19 1.00 21.82
C SER A 194 10.66 1.97 20.75
N TRP A 195 10.52 3.25 21.09
CA TRP A 195 10.09 4.28 20.14
C TRP A 195 11.11 4.49 19.01
N ALA A 196 12.40 4.49 19.32
CA ALA A 196 13.45 4.58 18.33
C ALA A 196 13.48 3.34 17.41
N ASP A 197 13.36 2.16 17.96
CA ASP A 197 13.40 0.89 17.23
C ASP A 197 12.17 0.69 16.33
N HIS A 198 11.07 1.41 16.58
CA HIS A 198 9.84 1.36 15.77
C HIS A 198 9.64 2.62 14.90
N SER A 199 10.46 3.66 15.02
CA SER A 199 10.49 4.77 14.08
C SER A 199 11.31 4.37 12.84
N VAL A 200 10.78 4.60 11.64
CA VAL A 200 11.46 4.26 10.38
C VAL A 200 12.83 4.93 10.27
N VAL A 201 12.94 6.19 10.72
CA VAL A 201 14.23 6.92 10.77
C VAL A 201 15.27 6.22 11.65
N GLY A 202 14.86 5.45 12.66
CA GLY A 202 15.73 4.64 13.50
C GLY A 202 16.11 3.28 12.91
N MET A 203 15.52 2.92 11.76
CA MET A 203 15.70 1.62 11.13
C MET A 203 16.57 1.67 9.85
N VAL A 204 17.03 2.84 9.44
CA VAL A 204 17.77 3.04 8.16
C VAL A 204 19.00 2.15 8.07
N ASP A 205 19.70 1.90 9.17
CA ASP A 205 20.89 1.04 9.20
C ASP A 205 20.58 -0.47 8.96
N GLN A 206 19.32 -0.87 9.01
CA GLN A 206 18.89 -2.24 8.69
C GLN A 206 18.71 -2.45 7.18
N LEU A 207 18.66 -1.37 6.39
CA LEU A 207 18.51 -1.43 4.94
C LEU A 207 19.80 -1.89 4.26
N LYS A 208 19.66 -2.88 3.39
CA LYS A 208 20.75 -3.33 2.52
C LYS A 208 20.65 -2.62 1.17
N PRO A 209 21.73 -1.94 0.70
CA PRO A 209 21.70 -1.24 -0.59
C PRO A 209 21.23 -2.14 -1.74
N GLY A 210 20.28 -1.65 -2.53
CA GLY A 210 19.76 -2.35 -3.72
C GLY A 210 18.77 -3.49 -3.46
N VAL A 211 18.57 -3.91 -2.21
CA VAL A 211 17.66 -5.01 -1.88
C VAL A 211 16.20 -4.57 -1.98
N LEU A 212 15.81 -3.48 -1.33
CA LEU A 212 14.44 -2.96 -1.34
C LEU A 212 14.31 -1.79 -2.30
N LYS A 213 13.25 -1.76 -3.11
CA LYS A 213 12.88 -0.61 -3.93
C LYS A 213 11.94 0.28 -3.13
N ILE A 214 12.29 1.55 -2.98
CA ILE A 214 11.63 2.48 -2.06
C ILE A 214 11.10 3.69 -2.81
N ILE A 215 9.83 4.01 -2.62
CA ILE A 215 9.21 5.28 -2.99
C ILE A 215 8.44 5.83 -1.79
N PHE A 216 8.57 7.12 -1.51
CA PHE A 216 7.69 7.76 -0.55
C PHE A 216 7.41 9.21 -0.97
N ASP A 217 6.31 9.73 -0.48
CA ASP A 217 5.88 11.08 -0.81
C ASP A 217 5.14 11.74 0.38
N CYS A 218 5.12 13.06 0.37
CA CYS A 218 4.43 13.85 1.37
C CYS A 218 3.94 15.16 0.75
N GLY A 219 2.77 15.62 1.20
CA GLY A 219 2.28 16.94 0.81
C GLY A 219 3.15 18.04 1.38
N ALA A 220 3.32 19.14 0.63
CA ALA A 220 4.13 20.28 1.08
C ALA A 220 3.53 20.97 2.33
N ASP A 221 2.20 20.89 2.48
CA ASP A 221 1.46 21.47 3.61
C ASP A 221 1.08 20.41 4.66
N ASP A 222 1.63 19.19 4.55
CA ASP A 222 1.39 18.09 5.49
C ASP A 222 2.22 18.25 6.75
N PHE A 223 1.62 18.04 7.93
CA PHE A 223 2.32 18.15 9.22
C PHE A 223 3.42 17.08 9.40
N PHE A 224 3.45 16.02 8.59
CA PHE A 224 4.54 15.04 8.57
C PHE A 224 5.66 15.38 7.57
N ILE A 225 5.61 16.52 6.85
CA ILE A 225 6.65 16.87 5.86
C ILE A 225 8.06 16.88 6.46
N GLY A 226 8.21 17.43 7.68
CA GLY A 226 9.50 17.53 8.35
C GLY A 226 10.14 16.17 8.62
N VAL A 227 9.39 15.18 9.12
CA VAL A 227 9.94 13.84 9.41
C VAL A 227 10.22 13.07 8.12
N ASN A 228 9.46 13.30 7.04
CA ASN A 228 9.73 12.70 5.72
C ASN A 228 10.99 13.30 5.08
N ASN A 229 11.24 14.60 5.21
CA ASN A 229 12.50 15.23 4.80
C ASN A 229 13.69 14.63 5.56
N THR A 230 13.55 14.43 6.87
CA THR A 230 14.59 13.78 7.69
C THR A 230 14.91 12.36 7.19
N LEU A 231 13.89 11.56 6.88
CA LEU A 231 14.10 10.22 6.32
C LEU A 231 14.83 10.29 4.98
N HIS A 232 14.44 11.20 4.10
CA HIS A 232 15.11 11.42 2.80
C HIS A 232 16.61 11.70 2.98
N GLU A 233 16.96 12.64 3.85
CA GLU A 233 18.35 12.99 4.13
C GLU A 233 19.15 11.81 4.69
N GLN A 234 18.56 11.03 5.60
CA GLN A 234 19.19 9.84 6.16
C GLN A 234 19.44 8.76 5.11
N LEU A 235 18.46 8.49 4.23
CA LEU A 235 18.61 7.54 3.14
C LEU A 235 19.69 7.97 2.13
N LEU A 236 19.78 9.28 1.82
CA LEU A 236 20.88 9.82 0.99
C LEU A 236 22.24 9.59 1.65
N LYS A 237 22.36 9.92 2.93
CA LYS A 237 23.60 9.71 3.71
C LYS A 237 24.00 8.23 3.76
N ALA A 238 23.03 7.34 3.91
CA ALA A 238 23.24 5.88 3.91
C ALA A 238 23.46 5.30 2.50
N LYS A 239 23.37 6.11 1.43
CA LYS A 239 23.46 5.69 0.02
C LYS A 239 22.41 4.65 -0.37
N ILE A 240 21.21 4.74 0.24
CA ILE A 240 20.06 3.91 -0.10
C ILE A 240 19.27 4.60 -1.22
N ALA A 241 19.19 3.94 -2.37
CA ALA A 241 18.46 4.46 -3.53
C ALA A 241 16.93 4.45 -3.24
N HIS A 242 16.29 5.60 -3.47
CA HIS A 242 14.85 5.79 -3.25
C HIS A 242 14.30 6.93 -4.11
N ASP A 243 13.01 6.91 -4.36
CA ASP A 243 12.26 8.02 -4.93
C ASP A 243 11.57 8.78 -3.79
N TYR A 244 11.83 10.07 -3.65
CA TYR A 244 11.11 10.96 -2.74
C TYR A 244 10.44 12.08 -3.51
N ILE A 245 9.13 12.25 -3.31
CA ILE A 245 8.31 13.21 -4.06
C ILE A 245 7.57 14.13 -3.08
N VAL A 246 7.77 15.43 -3.23
CA VAL A 246 6.95 16.45 -2.53
C VAL A 246 6.06 17.13 -3.56
N ARG A 247 4.77 17.18 -3.28
CA ARG A 247 3.75 17.83 -4.11
C ARG A 247 2.91 18.78 -3.27
N PRO A 248 2.26 19.80 -3.89
CA PRO A 248 1.24 20.58 -3.20
C PRO A 248 0.17 19.67 -2.61
N GLY A 249 -0.29 19.99 -1.40
CA GLY A 249 -1.33 19.26 -0.68
C GLY A 249 -0.97 19.01 0.78
N ALA A 250 -1.95 18.56 1.54
CA ALA A 250 -1.89 18.34 2.98
C ALA A 250 -2.23 16.89 3.33
N HIS A 251 -2.41 16.59 4.63
CA HIS A 251 -2.74 15.25 5.16
C HIS A 251 -4.20 14.88 4.90
N THR A 252 -4.57 14.64 3.63
CA THR A 252 -5.96 14.45 3.19
C THR A 252 -6.11 13.31 2.19
N TRP A 253 -7.32 12.77 2.10
CA TRP A 253 -7.67 11.76 1.11
C TRP A 253 -7.51 12.25 -0.33
N GLU A 254 -7.74 13.53 -0.61
CA GLU A 254 -7.48 14.13 -1.92
C GLU A 254 -6.01 13.94 -2.34
N TYR A 255 -5.08 14.23 -1.42
CA TYR A 255 -3.66 14.01 -1.66
C TYR A 255 -3.34 12.53 -1.89
N TRP A 256 -3.83 11.63 -1.03
CA TRP A 256 -3.51 10.19 -1.11
C TRP A 256 -4.14 9.50 -2.32
N SER A 257 -5.36 9.89 -2.73
CA SER A 257 -6.02 9.38 -3.94
C SER A 257 -5.25 9.77 -5.22
N ASN A 258 -4.56 10.90 -5.21
CA ASN A 258 -3.63 11.26 -6.28
C ASN A 258 -2.30 10.49 -6.14
N SER A 259 -1.74 10.45 -4.95
CA SER A 259 -0.43 9.87 -4.66
C SER A 259 -0.33 8.38 -5.02
N ILE A 260 -1.37 7.58 -4.74
CA ILE A 260 -1.38 6.15 -5.05
C ILE A 260 -1.09 5.83 -6.52
N ASN A 261 -1.45 6.71 -7.47
CA ASN A 261 -1.17 6.51 -8.89
C ASN A 261 0.34 6.47 -9.19
N TYR A 262 1.12 7.34 -8.54
CA TYR A 262 2.58 7.39 -8.71
C TYR A 262 3.25 6.16 -8.10
N GLN A 263 2.77 5.72 -6.94
CA GLN A 263 3.30 4.54 -6.27
C GLN A 263 2.98 3.26 -7.05
N MET A 264 1.78 3.13 -7.60
CA MET A 264 1.42 1.98 -8.44
C MET A 264 2.22 1.94 -9.74
N LEU A 265 2.52 3.08 -10.36
CA LEU A 265 3.44 3.15 -11.50
C LEU A 265 4.86 2.69 -11.12
N PHE A 266 5.35 3.08 -9.95
CA PHE A 266 6.65 2.65 -9.45
C PHE A 266 6.67 1.12 -9.21
N PHE A 267 5.63 0.56 -8.60
CA PHE A 267 5.51 -0.88 -8.39
C PHE A 267 5.39 -1.65 -9.71
N ARG A 268 4.66 -1.12 -10.70
CA ARG A 268 4.60 -1.72 -12.02
C ARG A 268 5.99 -1.87 -12.65
N ARG A 269 6.80 -0.80 -12.61
CA ARG A 269 8.19 -0.83 -13.10
C ARG A 269 9.08 -1.81 -12.34
N PHE A 270 8.79 -2.05 -11.07
CA PHE A 270 9.46 -3.08 -10.29
C PHE A 270 9.04 -4.48 -10.75
N PHE A 271 7.74 -4.73 -10.91
CA PHE A 271 7.20 -6.02 -11.33
C PHE A 271 7.57 -6.37 -12.79
N ASP A 272 7.68 -5.41 -13.68
CA ASP A 272 8.06 -5.63 -15.10
C ASP A 272 9.47 -6.22 -15.27
N LYS A 273 10.32 -6.15 -14.27
CA LYS A 273 11.64 -6.79 -14.30
C LYS A 273 11.60 -8.29 -14.02
N LEU A 274 10.40 -8.85 -13.83
CA LEU A 274 10.16 -10.28 -13.64
C LEU A 274 9.97 -11.04 -14.98
N ASN A 275 9.80 -10.31 -16.08
CA ASN A 275 9.57 -10.83 -17.44
C ASN A 275 10.84 -10.77 -18.30
#